data_ef8598012ac9beaca4eb444064a20be2
#
_entry.id   ef8598012ac9beaca4eb444064a20be2
#
_cell.length_a   1.000
_cell.length_b   1.000
_cell.length_c   1.000
_cell.angle_alpha   90.00
_cell.angle_beta   90.00
_cell.angle_gamma   90.00
#
_symmetry.space_group_name_H-M   'P 1'
#
loop_
_entity.id
_entity.type
_entity.pdbx_description
1 polymer ?
#
loop_
_entity_poly.entity_id
_entity_poly.type
_entity_poly.pdbx_seq_one_letter_code
_entity_poly.pdbx_strand_id
1 'polypeptide(L)'
;MLLAVDVGNTNIVLGLYAGQGDTAKLVGDWRMRTDARITADELALIVRGLLGAHADAVTGISALSTVPAVLRELRVLLARYYAGLPKVVIDPGVPLLVDNPKEVGADRLVNTLAAHHLHKTACVVVDFGTSTNVDAISARGEFLGGAFAPGIEISVGALAARAAALRKVELVPPRSVIGKNTVECLQSGILYGFAGQVDGLVKRIAKELAAGLDVPVAV
;
A
#
# COMPACT_ATOMS: atom_id res chain seq x y z
N MET A 1 0.24 1.47 23.08
CA MET A 1 0.68 1.70 21.71
C MET A 1 -0.41 1.24 20.75
N LEU A 2 -0.50 1.84 19.56
CA LEU A 2 -1.42 1.41 18.49
C LEU A 2 -0.71 0.44 17.55
N LEU A 3 -1.30 -0.74 17.34
CA LEU A 3 -0.87 -1.67 16.31
C LEU A 3 -1.70 -1.45 15.03
N ALA A 4 -1.05 -1.07 13.96
CA ALA A 4 -1.62 -1.03 12.62
C ALA A 4 -1.32 -2.35 11.89
N VAL A 5 -2.32 -2.94 11.25
CA VAL A 5 -2.21 -4.20 10.50
C VAL A 5 -2.76 -3.99 9.09
N ASP A 6 -1.90 -4.09 8.10
CA ASP A 6 -2.26 -4.02 6.69
C ASP A 6 -2.07 -5.39 6.04
N VAL A 7 -3.17 -6.00 5.60
CA VAL A 7 -3.15 -7.32 4.94
C VAL A 7 -3.37 -7.12 3.44
N GLY A 8 -2.28 -7.01 2.71
CA GLY A 8 -2.25 -7.00 1.26
C GLY A 8 -2.17 -8.40 0.64
N ASN A 9 -2.32 -8.49 -0.69
CA ASN A 9 -2.28 -9.78 -1.41
C ASN A 9 -0.91 -10.48 -1.34
N THR A 10 0.17 -9.74 -1.23
CA THR A 10 1.53 -10.29 -1.21
C THR A 10 2.12 -10.34 0.20
N ASN A 11 1.91 -9.28 0.98
CA ASN A 11 2.47 -9.13 2.31
C ASN A 11 1.42 -8.66 3.32
N ILE A 12 1.62 -9.09 4.57
CA ILE A 12 1.01 -8.49 5.76
C ILE A 12 2.07 -7.59 6.37
N VAL A 13 1.73 -6.33 6.57
CA VAL A 13 2.60 -5.32 7.20
C VAL A 13 2.04 -4.94 8.55
N LEU A 14 2.90 -4.89 9.56
CA LEU A 14 2.58 -4.44 10.90
C LEU A 14 3.33 -3.15 11.17
N GLY A 15 2.66 -2.16 11.76
CA GLY A 15 3.28 -0.93 12.25
C GLY A 15 2.88 -0.71 13.70
N LEU A 16 3.84 -0.46 14.58
CA LEU A 16 3.59 -0.15 15.97
C LEU A 16 3.86 1.34 16.22
N TYR A 17 2.87 2.04 16.73
CA TYR A 17 2.94 3.49 16.96
C TYR A 17 2.80 3.83 18.44
N ALA A 18 3.67 4.74 18.92
CA ALA A 18 3.56 5.36 20.24
C ALA A 18 3.08 6.80 20.09
N GLY A 19 2.32 7.30 21.08
CA GLY A 19 1.71 8.62 21.03
C GLY A 19 0.26 8.59 20.54
N GLN A 20 -0.29 9.77 20.25
CA GLN A 20 -1.67 9.94 19.79
C GLN A 20 -1.77 11.02 18.70
N GLY A 21 -2.73 10.86 17.80
CA GLY A 21 -2.99 11.79 16.71
C GLY A 21 -1.75 12.04 15.84
N ASP A 22 -1.58 13.28 15.42
CA ASP A 22 -0.49 13.69 14.52
C ASP A 22 0.92 13.62 15.14
N THR A 23 1.00 13.40 16.47
CA THR A 23 2.28 13.21 17.19
C THR A 23 2.69 11.76 17.32
N ALA A 24 1.90 10.83 16.82
CA ALA A 24 2.21 9.41 16.86
C ALA A 24 3.49 9.12 16.07
N LYS A 25 4.39 8.33 16.68
CA LYS A 25 5.67 7.94 16.07
C LYS A 25 5.71 6.45 15.85
N LEU A 26 6.20 6.04 14.69
CA LEU A 26 6.49 4.64 14.39
C LEU A 26 7.64 4.16 15.30
N VAL A 27 7.37 3.13 16.08
CA VAL A 27 8.33 2.50 17.00
C VAL A 27 9.01 1.31 16.34
N GLY A 28 8.27 0.59 15.50
CA GLY A 28 8.78 -0.54 14.73
C GLY A 28 7.78 -0.96 13.67
N ASP A 29 8.31 -1.59 12.63
CA ASP A 29 7.52 -2.20 11.58
C ASP A 29 8.04 -3.59 11.24
N TRP A 30 7.14 -4.45 10.78
CA TRP A 30 7.44 -5.82 10.39
C TRP A 30 6.63 -6.20 9.16
N ARG A 31 7.19 -7.11 8.38
CA ARG A 31 6.56 -7.62 7.17
C ARG A 31 6.64 -9.14 7.15
N MET A 32 5.53 -9.77 6.84
CA MET A 32 5.43 -11.20 6.59
C MET A 32 4.70 -11.47 5.28
N ARG A 33 4.92 -12.65 4.70
CA ARG A 33 4.19 -13.05 3.50
C ARG A 33 2.72 -13.31 3.82
N THR A 34 1.83 -12.92 2.93
CA THR A 34 0.43 -13.29 3.01
C THR A 34 0.25 -14.75 2.58
N ASP A 35 -0.35 -15.56 3.46
CA ASP A 35 -0.89 -16.87 3.12
C ASP A 35 -2.41 -16.82 3.28
N ALA A 36 -3.15 -17.03 2.19
CA ALA A 36 -4.62 -17.01 2.21
C ALA A 36 -5.23 -18.15 3.06
N ARG A 37 -4.43 -19.15 3.46
CA ARG A 37 -4.84 -20.27 4.30
C ARG A 37 -4.43 -20.13 5.76
N ILE A 38 -3.78 -19.02 6.14
CA ILE A 38 -3.35 -18.75 7.50
C ILE A 38 -4.56 -18.77 8.44
N THR A 39 -4.44 -19.43 9.57
CA THR A 39 -5.45 -19.44 10.62
C THR A 39 -5.27 -18.24 11.58
N ALA A 40 -6.31 -17.88 12.30
CA ALA A 40 -6.25 -16.84 13.32
C ALA A 40 -5.20 -17.14 14.41
N ASP A 41 -5.03 -18.42 14.75
CA ASP A 41 -4.10 -18.86 15.80
C ASP A 41 -2.64 -18.76 15.32
N GLU A 42 -2.34 -19.13 14.07
CA GLU A 42 -1.02 -18.95 13.46
C GLU A 42 -0.69 -17.46 13.33
N LEU A 43 -1.65 -16.65 12.86
CA LEU A 43 -1.47 -15.21 12.75
C LEU A 43 -1.18 -14.57 14.12
N ALA A 44 -1.89 -15.01 15.18
CA ALA A 44 -1.65 -14.54 16.55
C ALA A 44 -0.23 -14.86 17.04
N LEU A 45 0.24 -16.06 16.79
CA LEU A 45 1.60 -16.50 17.17
C LEU A 45 2.66 -15.66 16.45
N ILE A 46 2.48 -15.43 15.14
CA ILE A 46 3.44 -14.66 14.33
C ILE A 46 3.45 -13.20 14.76
N VAL A 47 2.27 -12.58 14.89
CA VAL A 47 2.15 -11.17 15.32
C VAL A 47 2.78 -10.98 16.70
N ARG A 48 2.46 -11.85 17.68
CA ARG A 48 3.06 -11.77 19.01
C ARG A 48 4.58 -12.00 18.99
N GLY A 49 5.06 -12.93 18.17
CA GLY A 49 6.49 -13.20 17.99
C GLY A 49 7.24 -12.02 17.38
N LEU A 50 6.68 -11.37 16.35
CA LEU A 50 7.28 -10.19 15.72
C LEU A 50 7.31 -8.98 16.65
N LEU A 51 6.23 -8.75 17.41
CA LEU A 51 6.17 -7.66 18.38
C LEU A 51 7.12 -7.87 19.56
N GLY A 52 7.45 -9.13 19.92
CA GLY A 52 8.38 -9.45 21.01
C GLY A 52 7.99 -8.77 22.32
N ALA A 53 8.93 -8.02 22.91
CA ALA A 53 8.71 -7.30 24.16
C ALA A 53 7.64 -6.20 24.08
N HIS A 54 7.26 -5.75 22.89
CA HIS A 54 6.22 -4.74 22.69
C HIS A 54 4.80 -5.32 22.67
N ALA A 55 4.64 -6.64 22.63
CA ALA A 55 3.32 -7.28 22.49
C ALA A 55 2.34 -6.85 23.60
N ASP A 56 2.81 -6.76 24.84
CA ASP A 56 1.98 -6.38 25.98
C ASP A 56 1.76 -4.86 26.12
N ALA A 57 2.47 -4.06 25.31
CA ALA A 57 2.30 -2.60 25.24
C ALA A 57 1.22 -2.15 24.23
N VAL A 58 0.64 -3.07 23.48
CA VAL A 58 -0.45 -2.77 22.54
C VAL A 58 -1.71 -2.43 23.33
N THR A 59 -2.25 -1.24 23.08
CA THR A 59 -3.45 -0.73 23.76
C THR A 59 -4.61 -0.46 22.79
N GLY A 60 -4.40 -0.64 21.49
CA GLY A 60 -5.42 -0.52 20.45
C GLY A 60 -4.93 -1.06 19.12
N ILE A 61 -5.87 -1.43 18.25
CA ILE A 61 -5.56 -2.01 16.95
C ILE A 61 -6.39 -1.36 15.85
N SER A 62 -5.70 -1.00 14.76
CA SER A 62 -6.32 -0.57 13.51
C SER A 62 -5.89 -1.54 12.42
N ALA A 63 -6.84 -2.18 11.76
CA ALA A 63 -6.54 -3.23 10.78
C ALA A 63 -7.34 -3.07 9.50
N LEU A 64 -6.74 -3.46 8.38
CA LEU A 64 -7.42 -3.61 7.09
C LEU A 64 -6.99 -4.91 6.42
N SER A 65 -7.79 -5.37 5.47
CA SER A 65 -7.41 -6.48 4.60
C SER A 65 -8.08 -6.36 3.24
N THR A 66 -7.28 -6.54 2.19
CA THR A 66 -7.75 -6.70 0.81
C THR A 66 -7.95 -8.18 0.43
N VAL A 67 -7.63 -9.12 1.35
CA VAL A 67 -7.73 -10.57 1.14
C VAL A 67 -8.90 -11.13 1.95
N PRO A 68 -10.06 -11.49 1.33
CA PRO A 68 -11.27 -11.89 2.06
C PRO A 68 -11.08 -13.08 3.01
N ALA A 69 -10.27 -14.07 2.62
CA ALA A 69 -9.98 -15.23 3.47
C ALA A 69 -9.23 -14.82 4.74
N VAL A 70 -8.19 -13.98 4.62
CA VAL A 70 -7.42 -13.49 5.75
C VAL A 70 -8.21 -12.48 6.58
N LEU A 71 -9.10 -11.69 5.97
CA LEU A 71 -9.99 -10.78 6.71
C LEU A 71 -10.86 -11.52 7.72
N ARG A 72 -11.36 -12.71 7.35
CA ARG A 72 -12.13 -13.54 8.28
C ARG A 72 -11.27 -13.97 9.47
N GLU A 73 -10.07 -14.48 9.22
CA GLU A 73 -9.16 -14.92 10.27
C GLU A 73 -8.65 -13.75 11.12
N LEU A 74 -8.42 -12.60 10.51
CA LEU A 74 -8.07 -11.36 11.22
C LEU A 74 -9.17 -10.94 12.22
N ARG A 75 -10.45 -11.03 11.83
CA ARG A 75 -11.57 -10.76 12.73
C ARG A 75 -11.62 -11.75 13.90
N VAL A 76 -11.37 -13.04 13.66
CA VAL A 76 -11.29 -14.07 14.71
C VAL A 76 -10.11 -13.78 15.65
N LEU A 77 -8.93 -13.47 15.10
CA LEU A 77 -7.75 -13.06 15.86
C LEU A 77 -8.07 -11.88 16.79
N LEU A 78 -8.65 -10.82 16.26
CA LEU A 78 -9.00 -9.63 17.02
C LEU A 78 -10.02 -9.93 18.14
N ALA A 79 -11.00 -10.78 17.86
CA ALA A 79 -12.02 -11.15 18.83
C ALA A 79 -11.45 -12.02 19.95
N ARG A 80 -10.56 -12.98 19.62
CA ARG A 80 -10.06 -13.98 20.56
C ARG A 80 -8.87 -13.49 21.38
N TYR A 81 -7.88 -12.91 20.72
CA TYR A 81 -6.59 -12.58 21.35
C TYR A 81 -6.49 -11.13 21.84
N TYR A 82 -7.36 -10.25 21.32
CA TYR A 82 -7.37 -8.83 21.66
C TYR A 82 -8.76 -8.37 22.11
N ALA A 83 -9.55 -9.25 22.76
CA ALA A 83 -10.95 -8.99 23.12
C ALA A 83 -11.13 -7.72 23.95
N GLY A 84 -10.24 -7.44 24.90
CA GLY A 84 -10.30 -6.30 25.80
C GLY A 84 -9.79 -4.96 25.23
N LEU A 85 -9.25 -4.94 23.99
CA LEU A 85 -8.68 -3.72 23.44
C LEU A 85 -9.64 -3.02 22.46
N PRO A 86 -9.61 -1.68 22.41
CA PRO A 86 -10.19 -0.94 21.30
C PRO A 86 -9.62 -1.41 19.98
N LYS A 87 -10.49 -1.73 19.03
CA LYS A 87 -10.07 -2.23 17.72
C LYS A 87 -11.03 -1.82 16.63
N VAL A 88 -10.49 -1.51 15.46
CA VAL A 88 -11.24 -1.21 14.25
C VAL A 88 -10.69 -2.02 13.09
N VAL A 89 -11.60 -2.67 12.34
CA VAL A 89 -11.30 -3.16 11.00
C VAL A 89 -11.83 -2.09 10.07
N ILE A 90 -10.92 -1.45 9.36
CA ILE A 90 -11.20 -0.17 8.70
C ILE A 90 -12.19 -0.37 7.56
N ASP A 91 -13.31 0.34 7.67
CA ASP A 91 -14.09 0.88 6.57
C ASP A 91 -14.00 2.40 6.71
N PRO A 92 -13.10 3.05 5.96
CA PRO A 92 -12.68 4.43 6.24
C PRO A 92 -13.76 5.48 5.96
N GLY A 93 -14.92 5.09 5.43
CA GLY A 93 -16.03 6.01 5.17
C GLY A 93 -15.67 7.13 4.19
N VAL A 94 -14.70 6.90 3.31
CA VAL A 94 -14.29 7.85 2.26
C VAL A 94 -15.40 7.93 1.21
N PRO A 95 -15.86 9.14 0.84
CA PRO A 95 -16.80 9.27 -0.27
C PRO A 95 -16.18 8.80 -1.58
N LEU A 96 -16.92 7.97 -2.31
CA LEU A 96 -16.45 7.32 -3.55
C LEU A 96 -17.23 7.90 -4.74
N LEU A 97 -16.55 8.61 -5.62
CA LEU A 97 -17.10 9.15 -6.86
C LEU A 97 -16.63 8.30 -8.06
N VAL A 98 -16.99 7.03 -8.02
CA VAL A 98 -16.66 6.02 -9.04
C VAL A 98 -17.91 5.22 -9.42
N ASP A 99 -17.90 4.60 -10.58
CA ASP A 99 -19.05 3.85 -11.10
C ASP A 99 -19.40 2.65 -10.23
N ASN A 100 -18.39 1.93 -9.71
CA ASN A 100 -18.60 0.76 -8.85
C ASN A 100 -17.78 0.87 -7.55
N PRO A 101 -18.36 1.44 -6.48
CA PRO A 101 -17.67 1.58 -5.18
C PRO A 101 -17.20 0.26 -4.56
N LYS A 102 -17.82 -0.86 -4.91
CA LYS A 102 -17.47 -2.18 -4.34
C LYS A 102 -16.15 -2.75 -4.86
N GLU A 103 -15.63 -2.21 -5.96
CA GLU A 103 -14.36 -2.63 -6.54
C GLU A 103 -13.16 -1.90 -5.95
N VAL A 104 -13.37 -0.87 -5.12
CA VAL A 104 -12.27 -0.11 -4.52
C VAL A 104 -11.75 -0.84 -3.29
N GLY A 105 -10.47 -1.20 -3.32
CA GLY A 105 -9.79 -1.85 -2.20
C GLY A 105 -9.69 -0.94 -0.98
N ALA A 106 -9.76 -1.53 0.22
CA ALA A 106 -9.67 -0.79 1.49
C ALA A 106 -8.33 -0.05 1.66
N ASP A 107 -7.25 -0.59 1.11
CA ASP A 107 -5.91 0.02 1.05
C ASP A 107 -5.94 1.38 0.35
N ARG A 108 -6.59 1.47 -0.80
CA ARG A 108 -6.73 2.73 -1.56
C ARG A 108 -7.55 3.77 -0.77
N LEU A 109 -8.56 3.33 -0.04
CA LEU A 109 -9.39 4.21 0.79
C LEU A 109 -8.62 4.76 1.98
N VAL A 110 -7.79 3.94 2.62
CA VAL A 110 -6.91 4.38 3.71
C VAL A 110 -5.85 5.35 3.19
N ASN A 111 -5.24 5.07 2.03
CA ASN A 111 -4.31 5.98 1.37
C ASN A 111 -4.97 7.32 1.06
N THR A 112 -6.22 7.32 0.56
CA THR A 112 -7.03 8.53 0.32
C THR A 112 -7.22 9.34 1.60
N LEU A 113 -7.67 8.69 2.66
CA LEU A 113 -7.89 9.33 3.95
C LEU A 113 -6.60 9.95 4.50
N ALA A 114 -5.51 9.20 4.46
CA ALA A 114 -4.21 9.65 4.96
C ALA A 114 -3.66 10.83 4.14
N ALA A 115 -3.68 10.74 2.82
CA ALA A 115 -3.20 11.81 1.95
C ALA A 115 -3.99 13.10 2.14
N HIS A 116 -5.33 13.02 2.16
CA HIS A 116 -6.16 14.19 2.42
C HIS A 116 -5.98 14.75 3.84
N HIS A 117 -5.78 13.88 4.85
CA HIS A 117 -5.50 14.34 6.21
C HIS A 117 -4.19 15.14 6.30
N LEU A 118 -3.15 14.68 5.61
CA LEU A 118 -1.82 15.32 5.61
C LEU A 118 -1.78 16.62 4.81
N HIS A 119 -2.38 16.64 3.63
CA HIS A 119 -2.23 17.73 2.68
C HIS A 119 -3.40 18.71 2.64
N LYS A 120 -4.61 18.31 3.07
CA LYS A 120 -5.82 19.13 3.09
C LYS A 120 -6.19 19.80 1.75
N THR A 121 -5.79 19.19 0.65
CA THR A 121 -6.03 19.65 -0.72
C THR A 121 -6.25 18.46 -1.65
N ALA A 122 -6.49 18.72 -2.93
CA ALA A 122 -6.50 17.66 -3.93
C ALA A 122 -5.13 16.96 -4.00
N CYS A 123 -5.14 15.64 -4.13
CA CYS A 123 -3.93 14.83 -4.09
C CYS A 123 -3.91 13.80 -5.22
N VAL A 124 -2.71 13.47 -5.67
CA VAL A 124 -2.43 12.24 -6.42
C VAL A 124 -1.58 11.34 -5.54
N VAL A 125 -2.06 10.13 -5.27
CA VAL A 125 -1.32 9.14 -4.48
C VAL A 125 -0.74 8.10 -5.41
N VAL A 126 0.56 7.85 -5.28
CA VAL A 126 1.26 6.77 -6.00
C VAL A 126 1.61 5.67 -5.00
N ASP A 127 1.13 4.47 -5.27
CA ASP A 127 1.39 3.29 -4.46
C ASP A 127 2.09 2.23 -5.30
N PHE A 128 3.32 1.88 -4.87
CA PHE A 128 4.14 0.83 -5.49
C PHE A 128 3.99 -0.48 -4.72
N GLY A 129 3.09 -1.32 -5.20
CA GLY A 129 2.82 -2.64 -4.63
C GLY A 129 2.83 -3.76 -5.66
N THR A 130 1.92 -4.70 -5.50
CA THR A 130 1.62 -5.76 -6.48
C THR A 130 1.20 -5.16 -7.83
N SER A 131 0.44 -4.07 -7.78
CA SER A 131 0.23 -3.12 -8.88
C SER A 131 0.91 -1.79 -8.56
N THR A 132 1.15 -0.97 -9.58
CA THR A 132 1.46 0.44 -9.44
C THR A 132 0.14 1.20 -9.59
N ASN A 133 -0.34 1.77 -8.49
CA ASN A 133 -1.59 2.52 -8.45
C ASN A 133 -1.30 4.01 -8.45
N VAL A 134 -2.07 4.78 -9.21
CA VAL A 134 -2.00 6.24 -9.23
C VAL A 134 -3.42 6.75 -9.03
N ASP A 135 -3.73 7.17 -7.80
CA ASP A 135 -5.08 7.49 -7.34
C ASP A 135 -5.31 8.98 -7.24
N ALA A 136 -6.49 9.42 -7.69
CA ALA A 136 -6.93 10.81 -7.67
C ALA A 136 -7.87 11.08 -6.50
N ILE A 137 -7.59 12.14 -5.74
CA ILE A 137 -8.33 12.54 -4.55
C ILE A 137 -8.76 14.00 -4.71
N SER A 138 -10.05 14.28 -4.49
CA SER A 138 -10.56 15.64 -4.56
C SER A 138 -10.08 16.52 -3.39
N ALA A 139 -10.20 17.83 -3.51
CA ALA A 139 -9.93 18.77 -2.42
C ALA A 139 -10.84 18.55 -1.18
N ARG A 140 -11.95 17.82 -1.34
CA ARG A 140 -12.86 17.43 -0.23
C ARG A 140 -12.54 16.06 0.37
N GLY A 141 -11.48 15.38 -0.08
CA GLY A 141 -11.10 14.06 0.40
C GLY A 141 -11.91 12.91 -0.23
N GLU A 142 -12.55 13.14 -1.37
CA GLU A 142 -13.31 12.12 -2.09
C GLU A 142 -12.35 11.33 -3.00
N PHE A 143 -12.53 10.02 -3.06
CA PHE A 143 -11.82 9.16 -4.01
C PHE A 143 -12.48 9.26 -5.38
N LEU A 144 -11.73 9.70 -6.39
CA LEU A 144 -12.22 9.94 -7.75
C LEU A 144 -11.91 8.80 -8.74
N GLY A 145 -11.17 7.79 -8.29
CA GLY A 145 -10.63 6.76 -9.19
C GLY A 145 -9.14 6.94 -9.44
N GLY A 146 -8.64 6.35 -10.51
CA GLY A 146 -7.21 6.43 -10.82
C GLY A 146 -6.79 5.49 -11.94
N ALA A 147 -5.49 5.19 -11.99
CA ALA A 147 -4.91 4.28 -12.97
C ALA A 147 -4.21 3.10 -12.28
N PHE A 148 -4.33 1.90 -12.87
CA PHE A 148 -3.58 0.71 -12.50
C PHE A 148 -2.58 0.36 -13.57
N ALA A 149 -1.37 0.04 -13.14
CA ALA A 149 -0.37 -0.61 -13.97
C ALA A 149 0.19 -1.85 -13.23
N PRO A 150 0.77 -2.82 -13.95
CA PRO A 150 1.47 -3.92 -13.29
C PRO A 150 2.57 -3.39 -12.38
N GLY A 151 2.73 -3.98 -11.19
CA GLY A 151 3.82 -3.64 -10.29
C GLY A 151 5.20 -4.03 -10.84
N ILE A 152 6.25 -3.45 -10.29
CA ILE A 152 7.63 -3.66 -10.76
C ILE A 152 8.01 -5.14 -10.68
N GLU A 153 7.77 -5.79 -9.55
CA GLU A 153 8.14 -7.21 -9.35
C GLU A 153 7.39 -8.15 -10.30
N ILE A 154 6.10 -7.90 -10.54
CA ILE A 154 5.30 -8.69 -11.49
C ILE A 154 5.83 -8.52 -12.90
N SER A 155 6.15 -7.29 -13.30
CA SER A 155 6.66 -7.00 -14.64
C SER A 155 8.02 -7.65 -14.89
N VAL A 156 8.93 -7.56 -13.92
CA VAL A 156 10.24 -8.23 -13.96
C VAL A 156 10.08 -9.75 -14.00
N GLY A 157 9.20 -10.28 -13.15
CA GLY A 157 8.92 -11.72 -13.11
C GLY A 157 8.31 -12.25 -14.41
N ALA A 158 7.37 -11.52 -15.01
CA ALA A 158 6.76 -11.89 -16.29
C ALA A 158 7.77 -11.85 -17.44
N LEU A 159 8.66 -10.87 -17.45
CA LEU A 159 9.74 -10.77 -18.44
C LEU A 159 10.73 -11.93 -18.28
N ALA A 160 11.18 -12.21 -17.05
CA ALA A 160 12.09 -13.33 -16.78
C ALA A 160 11.49 -14.70 -17.10
N ALA A 161 10.20 -14.90 -16.89
CA ALA A 161 9.51 -16.16 -17.18
C ALA A 161 9.36 -16.44 -18.68
N ARG A 162 9.28 -15.40 -19.52
CA ARG A 162 9.04 -15.53 -20.97
C ARG A 162 10.30 -15.36 -21.83
N ALA A 163 11.35 -14.78 -21.31
CA ALA A 163 12.60 -14.55 -22.01
C ALA A 163 13.65 -15.51 -21.44
N ALA A 164 13.87 -16.65 -22.12
CA ALA A 164 14.72 -17.74 -21.68
C ALA A 164 16.17 -17.34 -21.32
N ALA A 165 16.64 -16.21 -21.84
CA ALA A 165 17.99 -15.67 -21.56
C ALA A 165 18.02 -14.62 -20.42
N LEU A 166 16.86 -14.19 -19.88
CA LEU A 166 16.80 -13.13 -18.90
C LEU A 166 16.65 -13.71 -17.48
N ARG A 167 17.71 -13.59 -16.69
CA ARG A 167 17.69 -13.97 -15.28
C ARG A 167 17.06 -12.84 -14.46
N LYS A 168 16.57 -13.16 -13.25
CA LYS A 168 16.17 -12.15 -12.28
C LYS A 168 17.38 -11.27 -11.97
N VAL A 169 17.26 -9.97 -12.27
CA VAL A 169 18.32 -8.97 -12.11
C VAL A 169 18.00 -8.13 -10.87
N GLU A 170 19.03 -7.83 -10.09
CA GLU A 170 18.90 -6.90 -8.98
C GLU A 170 18.59 -5.49 -9.51
N LEU A 171 17.58 -4.82 -8.93
CA LEU A 171 17.15 -3.49 -9.35
C LEU A 171 18.02 -2.43 -8.67
N VAL A 172 19.17 -2.19 -9.24
CA VAL A 172 20.08 -1.10 -8.89
C VAL A 172 20.20 -0.12 -10.06
N PRO A 173 20.47 1.18 -9.80
CA PRO A 173 20.67 2.17 -10.86
C PRO A 173 21.79 1.73 -11.81
N PRO A 174 21.57 1.70 -13.13
CA PRO A 174 22.62 1.41 -14.10
C PRO A 174 23.58 2.60 -14.21
N ARG A 175 24.79 2.37 -14.72
CA ARG A 175 25.79 3.42 -14.93
C ARG A 175 25.31 4.53 -15.88
N SER A 176 24.43 4.20 -16.80
CA SER A 176 23.85 5.10 -17.81
C SER A 176 22.51 4.59 -18.27
N VAL A 177 21.65 5.49 -18.76
CA VAL A 177 20.36 5.13 -19.40
C VAL A 177 20.59 4.20 -20.60
N ILE A 178 21.69 4.40 -21.34
CA ILE A 178 22.09 3.51 -22.43
C ILE A 178 22.92 2.37 -21.84
N GLY A 179 22.27 1.25 -21.52
CA GLY A 179 22.94 0.04 -21.04
C GLY A 179 23.86 -0.57 -22.11
N LYS A 180 25.00 -1.09 -21.70
CA LYS A 180 26.01 -1.70 -22.59
C LYS A 180 26.02 -3.22 -22.52
N ASN A 181 25.18 -3.80 -21.69
CA ASN A 181 24.93 -5.23 -21.56
C ASN A 181 23.49 -5.47 -21.16
N THR A 182 23.02 -6.72 -21.23
CA THR A 182 21.62 -7.10 -20.98
C THR A 182 21.16 -6.71 -19.57
N VAL A 183 22.02 -6.83 -18.56
CA VAL A 183 21.69 -6.47 -17.17
C VAL A 183 21.42 -4.98 -17.05
N GLU A 184 22.33 -4.14 -17.56
CA GLU A 184 22.15 -2.69 -17.54
C GLU A 184 20.96 -2.22 -18.38
N CYS A 185 20.70 -2.87 -19.53
CA CYS A 185 19.51 -2.57 -20.33
C CYS A 185 18.23 -2.88 -19.57
N LEU A 186 18.16 -4.00 -18.84
CA LEU A 186 17.02 -4.35 -18.00
C LEU A 186 16.85 -3.37 -16.84
N GLN A 187 17.92 -3.07 -16.11
CA GLN A 187 17.91 -2.11 -15.01
C GLN A 187 17.44 -0.73 -15.47
N SER A 188 17.98 -0.25 -16.58
CA SER A 188 17.59 1.02 -17.20
C SER A 188 16.10 1.02 -17.59
N GLY A 189 15.67 0.01 -18.35
CA GLY A 189 14.30 -0.09 -18.83
C GLY A 189 13.28 -0.19 -17.70
N ILE A 190 13.61 -0.92 -16.64
CA ILE A 190 12.73 -1.06 -15.47
C ILE A 190 12.70 0.22 -14.67
N LEU A 191 13.83 0.72 -14.18
CA LEU A 191 13.86 1.87 -13.29
C LEU A 191 13.35 3.14 -13.97
N TYR A 192 13.89 3.48 -15.12
CA TYR A 192 13.47 4.70 -15.83
C TYR A 192 12.14 4.54 -16.55
N GLY A 193 11.79 3.31 -16.97
CA GLY A 193 10.49 3.02 -17.55
C GLY A 193 9.35 3.18 -16.55
N PHE A 194 9.49 2.64 -15.34
CA PHE A 194 8.49 2.84 -14.26
C PHE A 194 8.44 4.28 -13.79
N ALA A 195 9.59 4.96 -13.62
CA ALA A 195 9.62 6.37 -13.29
C ALA A 195 8.86 7.21 -14.34
N GLY A 196 9.18 7.00 -15.63
CA GLY A 196 8.48 7.70 -16.72
C GLY A 196 7.00 7.37 -16.84
N GLN A 197 6.60 6.13 -16.51
CA GLN A 197 5.19 5.73 -16.44
C GLN A 197 4.44 6.50 -15.35
N VAL A 198 5.01 6.55 -14.15
CA VAL A 198 4.42 7.28 -13.01
C VAL A 198 4.37 8.76 -13.30
N ASP A 199 5.48 9.38 -13.71
CA ASP A 199 5.53 10.80 -14.09
C ASP A 199 4.47 11.15 -15.15
N GLY A 200 4.32 10.28 -16.15
CA GLY A 200 3.34 10.45 -17.21
C GLY A 200 1.89 10.38 -16.73
N LEU A 201 1.57 9.45 -15.84
CA LEU A 201 0.22 9.29 -15.25
C LEU A 201 -0.08 10.43 -14.26
N VAL A 202 0.82 10.69 -13.33
CA VAL A 202 0.69 11.78 -12.35
C VAL A 202 0.44 13.11 -13.03
N LYS A 203 1.25 13.44 -14.06
CA LYS A 203 1.10 14.70 -14.82
C LYS A 203 -0.28 14.82 -15.48
N ARG A 204 -0.83 13.74 -16.02
CA ARG A 204 -2.15 13.74 -16.66
C ARG A 204 -3.26 13.88 -15.64
N ILE A 205 -3.21 13.09 -14.56
CA ILE A 205 -4.21 13.09 -13.48
C ILE A 205 -4.19 14.45 -12.77
N ALA A 206 -3.01 14.98 -12.41
CA ALA A 206 -2.90 16.29 -11.78
C ALA A 206 -3.46 17.42 -12.66
N LYS A 207 -3.23 17.36 -13.98
CA LYS A 207 -3.81 18.31 -14.93
C LYS A 207 -5.34 18.22 -14.97
N GLU A 208 -5.89 17.02 -14.92
CA GLU A 208 -7.33 16.78 -14.91
C GLU A 208 -7.97 17.28 -13.60
N LEU A 209 -7.33 16.98 -12.45
CA LEU A 209 -7.74 17.49 -11.15
C LEU A 209 -7.70 19.03 -11.07
N ALA A 210 -6.65 19.64 -11.59
CA ALA A 210 -6.47 21.09 -11.56
C ALA A 210 -7.43 21.85 -12.50
N ALA A 211 -8.05 21.21 -13.47
CA ALA A 211 -8.95 21.84 -14.43
C ALA A 211 -10.23 22.47 -13.80
N GLY A 212 -10.49 22.21 -12.52
CA GLY A 212 -11.59 22.79 -11.75
C GLY A 212 -11.16 23.42 -10.43
N LEU A 213 -9.87 23.61 -10.19
CA LEU A 213 -9.33 24.02 -8.89
C LEU A 213 -8.40 25.24 -9.04
N ASP A 214 -8.57 26.22 -8.13
CA ASP A 214 -7.64 27.35 -7.98
C ASP A 214 -6.48 27.04 -7.00
N VAL A 215 -6.26 25.77 -6.67
CA VAL A 215 -5.26 25.31 -5.68
C VAL A 215 -4.31 24.28 -6.28
N PRO A 216 -3.06 24.22 -5.83
CA PRO A 216 -2.11 23.21 -6.29
C PRO A 216 -2.55 21.81 -5.87
N VAL A 217 -2.21 20.83 -6.72
CA VAL A 217 -2.42 19.40 -6.44
C VAL A 217 -1.16 18.85 -5.78
N ALA A 218 -1.29 18.19 -4.61
CA ALA A 218 -0.21 17.49 -3.96
C ALA A 218 0.02 16.09 -4.61
N VAL A 219 1.28 15.63 -4.65
CA VAL A 219 1.68 14.33 -5.20
C VAL A 219 2.52 13.58 -4.18
#